data_44d040a11e32a83001f17e80421ef962
#
_entry.id   44d040a11e32a83001f17e80421ef962
#
_cell.length_a   1.000
_cell.length_b   1.000
_cell.length_c   1.000
_cell.angle_alpha   90.00
_cell.angle_beta   90.00
_cell.angle_gamma   90.00
#
_symmetry.space_group_name_H-M   'P 1'
#
loop_
_entity.id
_entity.type
_entity.pdbx_description
1 polymer ?
#
loop_
_entity_poly.entity_id
_entity_poly.type
_entity_poly.pdbx_seq_one_letter_code
_entity_poly.pdbx_strand_id
1 'polypeptide(L)'
;MKRILSAVCCIAICSTPMLAKEKTAEAAAMTDQQFVDFAAQTDMVEANLGQLAGSAASAQPVKDYGQMLAADHTKDFNQLYDVAHQASLSMPNAIDPEHNKAMIDPFQKLNGAAFDHRYVHDMIAGHTKAIAVYKKEAADAQNAALKSYAEQALPTLQKHLDDAKALEKAK
;
A
#
# COMPACT_ATOMS: atom_id res chain seq x y z
N MET A 1 -59.44 -19.76 -62.17
CA MET A 1 -58.01 -19.98 -61.91
C MET A 1 -57.41 -18.65 -61.44
N LYS A 2 -57.31 -18.44 -60.13
CA LYS A 2 -56.78 -17.24 -59.56
C LYS A 2 -55.55 -17.64 -58.71
N ARG A 3 -54.37 -17.23 -59.12
CA ARG A 3 -53.10 -17.45 -58.39
C ARG A 3 -52.96 -16.35 -57.34
N ILE A 4 -52.86 -16.77 -56.08
CA ILE A 4 -52.56 -15.88 -54.97
C ILE A 4 -51.05 -15.93 -54.74
N LEU A 5 -50.35 -14.79 -54.93
CA LEU A 5 -48.94 -14.59 -54.54
C LEU A 5 -48.93 -14.22 -53.08
N SER A 6 -48.30 -15.08 -52.25
CA SER A 6 -47.97 -14.74 -50.87
C SER A 6 -46.58 -14.03 -50.82
N ALA A 7 -46.57 -12.77 -50.40
CA ALA A 7 -45.36 -12.05 -50.14
C ALA A 7 -44.86 -12.41 -48.71
N VAL A 8 -43.69 -13.03 -48.66
CA VAL A 8 -42.99 -13.27 -47.38
C VAL A 8 -42.17 -12.03 -47.02
N CYS A 9 -42.59 -11.35 -45.98
CA CYS A 9 -41.88 -10.21 -45.42
C CYS A 9 -40.79 -10.69 -44.45
N CYS A 10 -39.52 -10.69 -44.90
CA CYS A 10 -38.39 -10.99 -44.00
C CYS A 10 -38.09 -9.78 -43.10
N ILE A 11 -38.46 -9.86 -41.84
CA ILE A 11 -38.05 -8.87 -40.83
C ILE A 11 -36.63 -9.25 -40.38
N ALA A 12 -35.63 -8.50 -40.83
CA ALA A 12 -34.27 -8.58 -40.36
C ALA A 12 -34.19 -7.96 -38.95
N ILE A 13 -34.09 -8.80 -37.93
CA ILE A 13 -33.80 -8.36 -36.55
C ILE A 13 -32.32 -8.02 -36.47
N CYS A 14 -32.03 -6.73 -36.52
CA CYS A 14 -30.67 -6.21 -36.31
C CYS A 14 -30.37 -6.25 -34.81
N SER A 15 -29.72 -7.33 -34.34
CA SER A 15 -29.24 -7.48 -32.98
C SER A 15 -27.93 -6.71 -32.85
N THR A 16 -28.00 -5.47 -32.34
CA THR A 16 -26.78 -4.75 -31.90
C THR A 16 -26.25 -5.40 -30.61
N PRO A 17 -24.97 -5.80 -30.55
CA PRO A 17 -24.41 -6.25 -29.31
C PRO A 17 -24.24 -5.02 -28.40
N MET A 18 -25.01 -4.97 -27.34
CA MET A 18 -24.85 -4.04 -26.25
C MET A 18 -23.55 -4.43 -25.52
N LEU A 19 -22.44 -3.74 -25.84
CA LEU A 19 -21.21 -3.84 -25.03
C LEU A 19 -21.56 -3.34 -23.63
N ALA A 20 -21.81 -4.25 -22.71
CA ALA A 20 -21.82 -3.95 -21.30
C ALA A 20 -20.40 -3.52 -20.93
N LYS A 21 -20.21 -2.21 -20.74
CA LYS A 21 -19.01 -1.64 -20.15
C LYS A 21 -18.93 -2.21 -18.73
N GLU A 22 -18.09 -3.23 -18.53
CA GLU A 22 -17.73 -3.67 -17.18
C GLU A 22 -17.20 -2.45 -16.42
N LYS A 23 -18.01 -1.98 -15.51
CA LYS A 23 -17.61 -0.98 -14.53
C LYS A 23 -16.67 -1.72 -13.59
N THR A 24 -15.35 -1.65 -13.87
CA THR A 24 -14.36 -2.06 -12.90
C THR A 24 -14.74 -1.39 -11.58
N ALA A 25 -15.05 -2.19 -10.57
CA ALA A 25 -15.34 -1.68 -9.24
C ALA A 25 -14.06 -0.98 -8.77
N GLU A 26 -14.04 0.34 -8.86
CA GLU A 26 -13.02 1.17 -8.26
C GLU A 26 -13.08 0.88 -6.76
N ALA A 27 -11.97 0.38 -6.20
CA ALA A 27 -11.91 0.07 -4.78
C ALA A 27 -12.35 1.33 -4.02
N ALA A 28 -13.37 1.16 -3.16
CA ALA A 28 -13.91 2.28 -2.39
C ALA A 28 -12.74 3.02 -1.70
N ALA A 29 -12.80 4.36 -1.70
CA ALA A 29 -11.82 5.16 -0.99
C ALA A 29 -11.81 4.76 0.49
N MET A 30 -10.63 4.70 1.10
CA MET A 30 -10.53 4.52 2.55
C MET A 30 -11.23 5.70 3.25
N THR A 31 -11.83 5.44 4.41
CA THR A 31 -12.20 6.53 5.32
C THR A 31 -10.95 7.09 5.97
N ASP A 32 -11.01 8.33 6.46
CA ASP A 32 -9.90 8.97 7.18
C ASP A 32 -9.38 8.07 8.34
N GLN A 33 -10.28 7.42 9.08
CA GLN A 33 -9.88 6.47 10.14
C GLN A 33 -9.16 5.24 9.58
N GLN A 34 -9.63 4.67 8.47
CA GLN A 34 -8.97 3.51 7.85
C GLN A 34 -7.57 3.87 7.31
N PHE A 35 -7.40 5.09 6.82
CA PHE A 35 -6.08 5.57 6.42
C PHE A 35 -5.14 5.72 7.62
N VAL A 36 -5.60 6.33 8.72
CA VAL A 36 -4.82 6.44 9.96
C VAL A 36 -4.42 5.07 10.50
N ASP A 37 -5.35 4.11 10.53
CA ASP A 37 -5.08 2.74 10.96
C ASP A 37 -4.03 2.07 10.07
N PHE A 38 -4.17 2.18 8.75
CA PHE A 38 -3.22 1.65 7.77
C PHE A 38 -1.82 2.25 7.95
N ALA A 39 -1.73 3.57 8.02
CA ALA A 39 -0.45 4.28 8.15
C ALA A 39 0.24 3.93 9.47
N ALA A 40 -0.48 3.98 10.58
CA ALA A 40 0.07 3.65 11.90
C ALA A 40 0.57 2.20 12.00
N GLN A 41 -0.19 1.22 11.47
CA GLN A 41 0.25 -0.17 11.45
C GLN A 41 1.48 -0.36 10.56
N THR A 42 1.52 0.30 9.40
CA THR A 42 2.69 0.28 8.50
C THR A 42 3.92 0.82 9.21
N ASP A 43 3.83 2.00 9.84
CA ASP A 43 4.96 2.63 10.54
C ASP A 43 5.50 1.74 11.66
N MET A 44 4.61 1.20 12.50
CA MET A 44 5.02 0.32 13.61
C MET A 44 5.68 -0.96 13.11
N VAL A 45 5.16 -1.58 12.06
CA VAL A 45 5.73 -2.79 11.44
C VAL A 45 7.09 -2.49 10.84
N GLU A 46 7.21 -1.44 10.05
CA GLU A 46 8.46 -1.12 9.35
C GLU A 46 9.54 -0.62 10.31
N ALA A 47 9.19 0.13 11.35
CA ALA A 47 10.12 0.48 12.42
C ALA A 47 10.63 -0.77 13.16
N ASN A 48 9.76 -1.74 13.47
CA ASN A 48 10.14 -2.99 14.13
C ASN A 48 11.07 -3.84 13.25
N LEU A 49 10.70 -4.05 11.98
CA LEU A 49 11.52 -4.81 11.04
C LEU A 49 12.85 -4.11 10.73
N GLY A 50 12.86 -2.79 10.69
CA GLY A 50 14.08 -1.99 10.54
C GLY A 50 15.06 -2.18 11.71
N GLN A 51 14.55 -2.22 12.95
CA GLN A 51 15.36 -2.55 14.13
C GLN A 51 15.87 -3.98 14.07
N LEU A 52 15.05 -4.94 13.67
CA LEU A 52 15.43 -6.35 13.53
C LEU A 52 16.56 -6.50 12.49
N ALA A 53 16.54 -5.74 11.40
CA ALA A 53 17.57 -5.78 10.36
C ALA A 53 18.97 -5.46 10.91
N GLY A 54 19.07 -4.62 11.93
CA GLY A 54 20.34 -4.31 12.59
C GLY A 54 21.08 -5.53 13.14
N SER A 55 20.34 -6.55 13.62
CA SER A 55 20.90 -7.78 14.20
C SER A 55 20.80 -8.98 13.24
N ALA A 56 19.75 -9.10 12.46
CA ALA A 56 19.46 -10.28 11.64
C ALA A 56 20.08 -10.22 10.24
N ALA A 57 20.25 -9.05 9.66
CA ALA A 57 20.85 -8.89 8.33
C ALA A 57 22.35 -9.23 8.33
N SER A 58 22.85 -9.73 7.19
CA SER A 58 24.28 -9.97 6.97
C SER A 58 24.97 -8.80 6.27
N ALA A 59 24.32 -8.20 5.27
CA ALA A 59 24.89 -7.15 4.46
C ALA A 59 24.79 -5.78 5.19
N GLN A 60 25.92 -5.08 5.33
CA GLN A 60 25.94 -3.76 5.96
C GLN A 60 24.95 -2.77 5.31
N PRO A 61 24.84 -2.68 3.96
CA PRO A 61 23.85 -1.80 3.35
C PRO A 61 22.39 -2.10 3.74
N VAL A 62 22.06 -3.38 4.00
CA VAL A 62 20.71 -3.76 4.47
C VAL A 62 20.50 -3.33 5.91
N LYS A 63 21.52 -3.44 6.76
CA LYS A 63 21.46 -2.94 8.14
C LYS A 63 21.28 -1.43 8.18
N ASP A 64 22.03 -0.70 7.37
CA ASP A 64 21.97 0.76 7.30
C ASP A 64 20.61 1.23 6.80
N TYR A 65 20.07 0.57 5.79
CA TYR A 65 18.72 0.80 5.28
C TYR A 65 17.66 0.53 6.36
N GLY A 66 17.78 -0.58 7.09
CA GLY A 66 16.88 -0.89 8.19
C GLY A 66 16.89 0.16 9.29
N GLN A 67 18.08 0.66 9.69
CA GLN A 67 18.20 1.73 10.68
C GLN A 67 17.56 3.03 10.21
N MET A 68 17.72 3.38 8.93
CA MET A 68 17.07 4.54 8.33
C MET A 68 15.54 4.38 8.38
N LEU A 69 14.99 3.23 7.96
CA LEU A 69 13.55 2.98 8.01
C LEU A 69 13.02 3.06 9.44
N ALA A 70 13.72 2.46 10.43
CA ALA A 70 13.30 2.50 11.82
C ALA A 70 13.20 3.95 12.35
N ALA A 71 14.14 4.80 11.98
CA ALA A 71 14.14 6.22 12.38
C ALA A 71 13.03 7.00 11.69
N ASP A 72 12.89 6.86 10.37
CA ASP A 72 11.94 7.62 9.58
C ASP A 72 10.49 7.22 9.91
N HIS A 73 10.17 5.92 10.02
CA HIS A 73 8.84 5.46 10.38
C HIS A 73 8.45 5.75 11.83
N THR A 74 9.41 5.76 12.77
CA THR A 74 9.15 6.24 14.13
C THR A 74 8.80 7.74 14.14
N LYS A 75 9.47 8.53 13.33
CA LYS A 75 9.18 9.95 13.20
C LYS A 75 7.83 10.18 12.54
N ASP A 76 7.53 9.42 11.47
CA ASP A 76 6.27 9.54 10.73
C ASP A 76 5.08 9.16 11.61
N PHE A 77 5.18 8.07 12.40
CA PHE A 77 4.18 7.69 13.39
C PHE A 77 3.84 8.83 14.37
N ASN A 78 4.86 9.55 14.87
CA ASN A 78 4.63 10.67 15.76
C ASN A 78 3.94 11.85 15.05
N GLN A 79 4.29 12.12 13.80
CA GLN A 79 3.63 13.15 13.00
C GLN A 79 2.16 12.78 12.72
N LEU A 80 1.91 11.50 12.37
CA LEU A 80 0.56 10.98 12.18
C LEU A 80 -0.28 11.09 13.46
N TYR A 81 0.34 10.81 14.63
CA TYR A 81 -0.33 10.96 15.92
C TYR A 81 -0.88 12.38 16.13
N ASP A 82 -0.06 13.39 15.85
CA ASP A 82 -0.46 14.79 15.99
C ASP A 82 -1.61 15.14 15.04
N VAL A 83 -1.52 14.67 13.78
CA VAL A 83 -2.55 14.89 12.75
C VAL A 83 -3.87 14.18 13.11
N ALA A 84 -3.80 12.91 13.51
CA ALA A 84 -4.98 12.13 13.90
C ALA A 84 -5.68 12.74 15.12
N HIS A 85 -4.90 13.18 16.12
CA HIS A 85 -5.43 13.84 17.31
C HIS A 85 -6.16 15.14 16.95
N GLN A 86 -5.60 15.99 16.09
CA GLN A 86 -6.24 17.22 15.59
C GLN A 86 -7.54 16.91 14.80
N ALA A 87 -7.56 15.80 14.07
CA ALA A 87 -8.72 15.34 13.31
C ALA A 87 -9.77 14.60 14.19
N SER A 88 -9.52 14.44 15.51
CA SER A 88 -10.35 13.65 16.43
C SER A 88 -10.52 12.19 16.00
N LEU A 89 -9.45 11.61 15.41
CA LEU A 89 -9.36 10.22 14.99
C LEU A 89 -8.61 9.39 16.03
N SER A 90 -8.92 8.11 16.08
CA SER A 90 -8.23 7.15 16.95
C SER A 90 -6.87 6.78 16.35
N MET A 91 -5.88 6.54 17.21
CA MET A 91 -4.55 6.11 16.81
C MET A 91 -4.22 4.75 17.42
N PRO A 92 -3.90 3.72 16.62
CA PRO A 92 -3.39 2.45 17.15
C PRO A 92 -2.10 2.69 17.95
N ASN A 93 -1.96 2.01 19.08
CA ASN A 93 -0.79 2.12 19.96
C ASN A 93 0.05 0.83 20.01
N ALA A 94 -0.31 -0.17 19.25
CA ALA A 94 0.40 -1.44 19.13
C ALA A 94 0.14 -2.06 17.75
N ILE A 95 1.09 -2.87 17.27
CA ILE A 95 0.89 -3.71 16.09
C ILE A 95 -0.19 -4.73 16.43
N ASP A 96 -1.25 -4.77 15.61
CA ASP A 96 -2.32 -5.73 15.85
C ASP A 96 -1.87 -7.17 15.54
N PRO A 97 -2.58 -8.19 16.10
CA PRO A 97 -2.18 -9.59 15.94
C PRO A 97 -2.13 -10.08 14.48
N GLU A 98 -2.95 -9.51 13.59
CA GLU A 98 -3.00 -9.89 12.19
C GLU A 98 -1.76 -9.38 11.45
N HIS A 99 -1.39 -8.11 11.62
CA HIS A 99 -0.15 -7.54 11.07
C HIS A 99 1.08 -8.22 11.67
N ASN A 100 1.09 -8.47 12.97
CA ASN A 100 2.20 -9.19 13.60
C ASN A 100 2.40 -10.57 12.97
N LYS A 101 1.34 -11.36 12.84
CA LYS A 101 1.38 -12.69 12.23
C LYS A 101 1.78 -12.68 10.76
N ALA A 102 1.25 -11.71 10.00
CA ALA A 102 1.47 -11.66 8.56
C ALA A 102 2.84 -11.08 8.19
N MET A 103 3.33 -10.09 8.93
CA MET A 103 4.47 -9.26 8.54
C MET A 103 5.70 -9.40 9.44
N ILE A 104 5.54 -9.66 10.74
CA ILE A 104 6.67 -9.78 11.68
C ILE A 104 7.08 -11.25 11.89
N ASP A 105 6.14 -12.14 12.19
CA ASP A 105 6.43 -13.55 12.49
C ASP A 105 7.27 -14.26 11.42
N PRO A 106 7.08 -14.01 10.09
CA PRO A 106 7.91 -14.63 9.07
C PRO A 106 9.39 -14.32 9.18
N PHE A 107 9.77 -13.22 9.84
CA PHE A 107 11.15 -12.80 10.01
C PHE A 107 11.83 -13.36 11.25
N GLN A 108 11.07 -13.84 12.25
CA GLN A 108 11.62 -14.26 13.55
C GLN A 108 12.69 -15.37 13.48
N LYS A 109 12.67 -16.17 12.41
CA LYS A 109 13.63 -17.27 12.20
C LYS A 109 14.63 -17.01 11.08
N LEU A 110 14.54 -15.84 10.45
CA LEU A 110 15.44 -15.48 9.36
C LEU A 110 16.67 -14.75 9.90
N ASN A 111 17.82 -15.05 9.31
CA ASN A 111 19.06 -14.33 9.55
C ASN A 111 19.97 -14.42 8.29
N GLY A 112 21.01 -13.59 8.27
CA GLY A 112 22.00 -13.58 7.20
C GLY A 112 21.39 -13.25 5.84
N ALA A 113 21.89 -13.88 4.79
CA ALA A 113 21.45 -13.64 3.41
C ALA A 113 19.94 -13.95 3.19
N ALA A 114 19.38 -14.92 3.93
CA ALA A 114 17.94 -15.22 3.83
C ALA A 114 17.08 -14.06 4.37
N PHE A 115 17.51 -13.45 5.48
CA PHE A 115 16.89 -12.23 5.98
C PHE A 115 17.02 -11.09 4.97
N ASP A 116 18.25 -10.82 4.48
CA ASP A 116 18.52 -9.73 3.54
C ASP A 116 17.61 -9.81 2.31
N HIS A 117 17.49 -11.01 1.72
CA HIS A 117 16.65 -11.22 0.55
C HIS A 117 15.18 -10.93 0.83
N ARG A 118 14.65 -11.54 1.88
CA ARG A 118 13.24 -11.40 2.23
C ARG A 118 12.90 -9.96 2.62
N TYR A 119 13.76 -9.31 3.43
CA TYR A 119 13.55 -7.95 3.90
C TYR A 119 13.47 -6.96 2.75
N VAL A 120 14.46 -6.96 1.86
CA VAL A 120 14.49 -6.05 0.71
C VAL A 120 13.29 -6.28 -0.21
N HIS A 121 12.93 -7.54 -0.48
CA HIS A 121 11.75 -7.87 -1.29
C HIS A 121 10.46 -7.32 -0.66
N ASP A 122 10.26 -7.54 0.64
CA ASP A 122 9.03 -7.11 1.32
C ASP A 122 8.97 -5.58 1.47
N MET A 123 10.12 -4.89 1.63
CA MET A 123 10.17 -3.43 1.62
C MET A 123 9.79 -2.85 0.26
N ILE A 124 10.21 -3.45 -0.85
CA ILE A 124 9.77 -3.03 -2.20
C ILE A 124 8.26 -3.17 -2.36
N ALA A 125 7.70 -4.31 -1.95
CA ALA A 125 6.27 -4.56 -2.06
C ALA A 125 5.45 -3.63 -1.15
N GLY A 126 5.87 -3.46 0.11
CA GLY A 126 5.23 -2.59 1.11
C GLY A 126 5.19 -1.13 0.67
N HIS A 127 6.35 -0.57 0.31
CA HIS A 127 6.43 0.83 -0.13
C HIS A 127 5.68 1.08 -1.45
N THR A 128 5.67 0.11 -2.38
CA THR A 128 4.86 0.23 -3.61
C THR A 128 3.37 0.35 -3.27
N LYS A 129 2.88 -0.46 -2.34
CA LYS A 129 1.49 -0.40 -1.85
C LYS A 129 1.22 0.90 -1.08
N ALA A 130 2.10 1.27 -0.15
CA ALA A 130 1.95 2.48 0.65
C ALA A 130 1.87 3.74 -0.23
N ILE A 131 2.76 3.89 -1.21
CA ILE A 131 2.74 5.03 -2.15
C ILE A 131 1.40 5.12 -2.90
N ALA A 132 0.82 3.99 -3.30
CA ALA A 132 -0.48 3.99 -3.97
C ALA A 132 -1.60 4.47 -3.03
N VAL A 133 -1.60 4.01 -1.77
CA VAL A 133 -2.56 4.44 -0.74
C VAL A 133 -2.42 5.92 -0.43
N TYR A 134 -1.19 6.39 -0.17
CA TYR A 134 -0.92 7.79 0.16
C TYR A 134 -1.24 8.74 -0.99
N LYS A 135 -0.98 8.34 -2.25
CA LYS A 135 -1.42 9.13 -3.43
C LYS A 135 -2.93 9.28 -3.50
N LYS A 136 -3.66 8.21 -3.16
CA LYS A 136 -5.12 8.26 -3.15
C LYS A 136 -5.62 9.15 -2.03
N GLU A 137 -5.05 9.04 -0.84
CA GLU A 137 -5.39 9.90 0.30
C GLU A 137 -5.09 11.38 0.00
N ALA A 138 -3.92 11.68 -0.55
CA ALA A 138 -3.55 13.03 -0.98
C ALA A 138 -4.52 13.64 -2.02
N ALA A 139 -5.17 12.79 -2.83
CA ALA A 139 -6.16 13.25 -3.80
C ALA A 139 -7.55 13.41 -3.19
N ASP A 140 -8.01 12.41 -2.41
CA ASP A 140 -9.41 12.16 -2.10
C ASP A 140 -9.79 12.45 -0.63
N ALA A 141 -8.81 12.61 0.30
CA ALA A 141 -9.09 12.83 1.71
C ALA A 141 -10.05 14.02 1.95
N GLN A 142 -11.03 13.80 2.83
CA GLN A 142 -11.95 14.86 3.24
C GLN A 142 -11.33 15.76 4.31
N ASN A 143 -10.44 15.22 5.14
CA ASN A 143 -9.71 15.99 6.13
C ASN A 143 -8.46 16.63 5.52
N ALA A 144 -8.41 17.96 5.54
CA ALA A 144 -7.29 18.71 4.93
C ALA A 144 -5.94 18.44 5.60
N ALA A 145 -5.90 18.13 6.90
CA ALA A 145 -4.66 17.81 7.59
C ALA A 145 -4.12 16.44 7.18
N LEU A 146 -4.98 15.43 7.03
CA LEU A 146 -4.60 14.11 6.50
C LEU A 146 -4.13 14.20 5.05
N LYS A 147 -4.84 14.97 4.23
CA LYS A 147 -4.41 15.24 2.86
C LYS A 147 -2.99 15.79 2.80
N SER A 148 -2.73 16.85 3.58
CA SER A 148 -1.40 17.48 3.65
C SER A 148 -0.33 16.52 4.21
N TYR A 149 -0.67 15.72 5.23
CA TYR A 149 0.22 14.70 5.76
C TYR A 149 0.59 13.67 4.67
N ALA A 150 -0.39 13.14 3.95
CA ALA A 150 -0.14 12.18 2.89
C ALA A 150 0.74 12.76 1.76
N GLU A 151 0.49 14.02 1.36
CA GLU A 151 1.32 14.72 0.37
C GLU A 151 2.78 14.87 0.84
N GLN A 152 3.00 15.18 2.11
CA GLN A 152 4.34 15.39 2.68
C GLN A 152 5.12 14.09 2.86
N ALA A 153 4.47 12.97 3.15
CA ALA A 153 5.11 11.67 3.33
C ALA A 153 5.59 11.04 1.98
N LEU A 154 4.91 11.33 0.87
CA LEU A 154 5.18 10.70 -0.43
C LEU A 154 6.64 10.76 -0.91
N PRO A 155 7.38 11.89 -0.80
CA PRO A 155 8.78 11.93 -1.20
C PRO A 155 9.68 10.96 -0.40
N THR A 156 9.44 10.83 0.90
CA THR A 156 10.17 9.92 1.79
C THR A 156 9.87 8.46 1.42
N LEU A 157 8.59 8.11 1.26
CA LEU A 157 8.19 6.77 0.82
C LEU A 157 8.78 6.39 -0.55
N GLN A 158 8.84 7.36 -1.48
CA GLN A 158 9.46 7.12 -2.78
C GLN A 158 10.97 6.89 -2.65
N LYS A 159 11.67 7.65 -1.80
CA LYS A 159 13.08 7.45 -1.52
C LYS A 159 13.35 6.06 -0.93
N HIS A 160 12.56 5.64 0.04
CA HIS A 160 12.66 4.30 0.65
C HIS A 160 12.51 3.19 -0.41
N LEU A 161 11.52 3.32 -1.31
CA LEU A 161 11.32 2.37 -2.41
C LEU A 161 12.51 2.31 -3.36
N ASP A 162 13.08 3.47 -3.71
CA ASP A 162 14.19 3.54 -4.64
C ASP A 162 15.47 2.97 -4.03
N ASP A 163 15.72 3.21 -2.75
CA ASP A 163 16.82 2.63 -1.98
C ASP A 163 16.69 1.09 -1.88
N ALA A 164 15.48 0.58 -1.59
CA ALA A 164 15.24 -0.87 -1.57
C ALA A 164 15.52 -1.53 -2.93
N LYS A 165 15.05 -0.90 -4.03
CA LYS A 165 15.33 -1.38 -5.39
C LYS A 165 16.82 -1.33 -5.75
N ALA A 166 17.57 -0.37 -5.21
CA ALA A 166 19.01 -0.31 -5.40
C ALA A 166 19.70 -1.48 -4.66
N LEU A 167 19.28 -1.79 -3.43
CA LEU A 167 19.77 -2.95 -2.68
C LEU A 167 19.47 -4.28 -3.37
N GLU A 168 18.30 -4.43 -3.98
CA GLU A 168 17.94 -5.64 -4.72
C GLU A 168 18.85 -5.87 -5.94
N LYS A 169 19.24 -4.82 -6.64
CA LYS A 169 20.12 -4.89 -7.83
C LYS A 169 21.59 -5.11 -7.49
N ALA A 170 22.00 -4.79 -6.28
CA ALA A 170 23.41 -4.90 -5.84
C ALA A 170 23.79 -6.33 -5.38
N LYS A 171 22.87 -7.28 -5.43
CA LYS A 171 23.06 -8.70 -5.02
C LYS A 171 23.72 -9.55 -6.11
#